data_7054e68426bc22ebf0ac4ee9a1a555f4
#
_entry.id   7054e68426bc22ebf0ac4ee9a1a555f4
#
_cell.length_a   1.000
_cell.length_b   1.000
_cell.length_c   1.000
_cell.angle_alpha   90.00
_cell.angle_beta   90.00
_cell.angle_gamma   90.00
#
_symmetry.space_group_name_H-M   'P 1'
#
loop_
_entity.id
_entity.type
_entity.pdbx_description
1 polymer ?
#
loop_
_entity_poly.entity_id
_entity_poly.type
_entity_poly.pdbx_seq_one_letter_code
_entity_poly.pdbx_strand_id
1 'polypeptide(L)'
;AMPGRGAVVIGMGSMGAARLNAGSDLDLIVIYDDQGVEGSDGPRPLATRPYYARLTQTLVTALTAQMPEGRLYEVDMRLRPSGRAGPVATSLQSFTTYQETEAWTWEHLALTRARVLAGEPTLAGEVEAFRRDLLARKGQGALVKPDVAEMRTRLAAANPAQGAWDAKNG
;
A
#
# COMPACT_ATOMS: atom_id res chain seq x y z
N ALA A 1 5.71 -14.85 20.57
CA ALA A 1 5.00 -13.59 20.41
C ALA A 1 5.42 -12.92 19.11
N MET A 2 4.63 -11.96 18.68
CA MET A 2 4.89 -11.11 17.53
C MET A 2 6.01 -10.11 17.86
N PRO A 3 7.02 -9.91 17.00
CA PRO A 3 8.10 -8.97 17.27
C PRO A 3 7.60 -7.52 17.15
N GLY A 4 7.96 -6.67 18.11
CA GLY A 4 7.61 -5.26 18.14
C GLY A 4 6.13 -4.97 18.38
N ARG A 5 5.64 -3.84 17.85
CA ARG A 5 4.28 -3.33 18.06
C ARG A 5 3.23 -3.98 17.15
N GLY A 6 3.64 -4.60 16.06
CA GLY A 6 2.72 -5.23 15.13
C GLY A 6 2.77 -4.65 13.73
N ALA A 7 1.67 -4.84 12.99
CA ALA A 7 1.56 -4.39 11.61
C ALA A 7 0.17 -3.80 11.31
N VAL A 8 0.11 -3.04 10.23
CA VAL A 8 -1.12 -2.53 9.63
C VAL A 8 -1.17 -2.90 8.16
N VAL A 9 -2.39 -3.08 7.66
CA VAL A 9 -2.69 -3.27 6.24
C VAL A 9 -3.33 -2.00 5.71
N ILE A 10 -2.73 -1.44 4.68
CA ILE A 10 -3.22 -0.24 4.00
C ILE A 10 -3.86 -0.67 2.68
N GLY A 11 -5.10 -0.29 2.47
CA GLY A 11 -5.76 -0.38 1.17
C GLY A 11 -5.42 0.85 0.33
N MET A 12 -5.07 0.60 -0.92
CA MET A 12 -4.75 1.60 -1.93
C MET A 12 -5.84 1.63 -3.01
N GLY A 13 -5.70 2.50 -3.99
CA GLY A 13 -6.55 2.52 -5.17
C GLY A 13 -8.05 2.51 -4.88
N SER A 14 -8.79 1.62 -5.50
CA SER A 14 -10.24 1.46 -5.31
C SER A 14 -10.59 0.95 -3.92
N MET A 15 -9.74 0.09 -3.34
CA MET A 15 -9.91 -0.45 -2.00
C MET A 15 -9.76 0.65 -0.93
N GLY A 16 -8.70 1.44 -1.01
CA GLY A 16 -8.49 2.55 -0.08
C GLY A 16 -9.59 3.61 -0.16
N ALA A 17 -10.10 3.88 -1.37
CA ALA A 17 -11.20 4.81 -1.60
C ALA A 17 -12.59 4.26 -1.23
N ALA A 18 -12.69 3.02 -0.74
CA ALA A 18 -13.96 2.32 -0.47
C ALA A 18 -14.89 2.23 -1.71
N ARG A 19 -14.30 1.99 -2.88
CA ARG A 19 -15.00 1.92 -4.19
C ARG A 19 -14.66 0.63 -4.94
N LEU A 20 -14.55 -0.49 -4.21
CA LEU A 20 -14.34 -1.80 -4.83
C LEU A 20 -15.55 -2.19 -5.68
N ASN A 21 -15.27 -2.81 -6.82
CA ASN A 21 -16.24 -3.52 -7.64
C ASN A 21 -15.72 -4.93 -7.93
N ALA A 22 -16.55 -5.78 -8.54
CA ALA A 22 -16.21 -7.18 -8.81
C ALA A 22 -14.97 -7.39 -9.71
N GLY A 23 -14.55 -6.38 -10.48
CA GLY A 23 -13.36 -6.42 -11.31
C GLY A 23 -12.16 -5.68 -10.72
N SER A 24 -12.24 -5.23 -9.46
CA SER A 24 -11.14 -4.53 -8.80
C SER A 24 -10.15 -5.50 -8.19
N ASP A 25 -8.85 -5.22 -8.34
CA ASP A 25 -7.82 -5.87 -7.53
C ASP A 25 -7.80 -5.29 -6.11
N LEU A 26 -7.31 -6.06 -5.14
CA LEU A 26 -7.01 -5.58 -3.81
C LEU A 26 -5.59 -5.00 -3.80
N ASP A 27 -5.49 -3.69 -3.98
CA ASP A 27 -4.22 -2.98 -3.86
C ASP A 27 -3.85 -2.83 -2.38
N LEU A 28 -2.79 -3.50 -1.93
CA LEU A 28 -2.41 -3.57 -0.51
C LEU A 28 -0.94 -3.17 -0.28
N ILE A 29 -0.70 -2.51 0.86
CA ILE A 29 0.63 -2.33 1.46
C ILE A 29 0.57 -2.82 2.90
N VAL A 30 1.60 -3.55 3.34
CA VAL A 30 1.76 -3.95 4.74
C VAL A 30 2.93 -3.19 5.36
N ILE A 31 2.64 -2.48 6.45
CA ILE A 31 3.63 -1.73 7.24
C ILE A 31 3.67 -2.34 8.63
N TYR A 32 4.87 -2.59 9.15
CA TYR A 32 5.08 -3.06 10.52
C TYR A 32 5.98 -2.11 11.30
N ASP A 33 5.90 -2.17 12.62
CA ASP A 33 6.82 -1.48 13.51
C ASP A 33 7.47 -2.48 14.46
N ASP A 34 8.78 -2.66 14.31
CA ASP A 34 9.57 -3.60 15.10
C ASP A 34 10.00 -3.04 16.45
N GLN A 35 9.94 -1.72 16.64
CA GLN A 35 10.44 -1.04 17.84
C GLN A 35 11.87 -1.46 18.23
N GLY A 36 12.70 -1.81 17.26
CA GLY A 36 14.05 -2.32 17.48
C GLY A 36 14.13 -3.77 17.97
N VAL A 37 13.03 -4.51 17.97
CA VAL A 37 13.01 -5.93 18.30
C VAL A 37 13.53 -6.76 17.14
N GLU A 38 14.59 -7.53 17.36
CA GLU A 38 15.29 -8.29 16.31
C GLU A 38 14.54 -9.54 15.84
N GLY A 39 13.66 -10.10 16.66
CA GLY A 39 12.93 -11.31 16.29
C GLY A 39 11.78 -11.68 17.22
N SER A 40 11.02 -12.68 16.81
CA SER A 40 9.92 -13.26 17.59
C SER A 40 10.46 -14.22 18.67
N ASP A 41 9.68 -14.42 19.73
CA ASP A 41 10.04 -15.27 20.90
C ASP A 41 9.29 -16.61 20.93
N GLY A 42 8.81 -17.10 19.79
CA GLY A 42 8.10 -18.37 19.70
C GLY A 42 9.04 -19.59 19.72
N PRO A 43 8.50 -20.83 19.69
CA PRO A 43 9.29 -22.07 19.66
C PRO A 43 10.23 -22.20 18.44
N ARG A 44 9.95 -21.45 17.39
CA ARG A 44 10.79 -21.31 16.20
C ARG A 44 10.94 -19.82 15.90
N PRO A 45 11.86 -19.13 16.58
CA PRO A 45 12.02 -17.70 16.43
C PRO A 45 12.41 -17.34 15.00
N LEU A 46 11.86 -16.25 14.51
CA LEU A 46 12.18 -15.65 13.21
C LEU A 46 12.69 -14.25 13.45
N ALA A 47 13.70 -13.83 12.73
CA ALA A 47 14.07 -12.44 12.66
C ALA A 47 12.88 -11.60 12.17
N THR A 48 12.77 -10.37 12.64
CA THR A 48 11.59 -9.51 12.44
C THR A 48 11.20 -9.35 10.97
N ARG A 49 12.14 -9.07 10.10
CA ARG A 49 11.87 -8.93 8.66
C ARG A 49 11.30 -10.21 8.01
N PRO A 50 11.90 -11.40 8.16
CA PRO A 50 11.30 -12.67 7.73
C PRO A 50 9.94 -12.96 8.38
N TYR A 51 9.74 -12.58 9.63
CA TYR A 51 8.46 -12.77 10.31
C TYR A 51 7.34 -12.02 9.59
N TYR A 52 7.50 -10.70 9.35
CA TYR A 52 6.46 -9.92 8.69
C TYR A 52 6.32 -10.23 7.20
N ALA A 53 7.40 -10.64 6.53
CA ALA A 53 7.31 -11.16 5.16
C ALA A 53 6.43 -12.41 5.08
N ARG A 54 6.60 -13.35 6.01
CA ARG A 54 5.79 -14.57 6.13
C ARG A 54 4.34 -14.26 6.47
N LEU A 55 4.11 -13.37 7.44
CA LEU A 55 2.76 -12.90 7.80
C LEU A 55 2.04 -12.35 6.57
N THR A 56 2.71 -11.49 5.81
CA THR A 56 2.15 -10.89 4.59
C THR A 56 1.86 -11.93 3.52
N GLN A 57 2.76 -12.88 3.29
CA GLN A 57 2.53 -13.97 2.34
C GLN A 57 1.34 -14.83 2.74
N THR A 58 1.19 -15.13 4.04
CA THR A 58 0.04 -15.86 4.56
C THR A 58 -1.27 -15.09 4.35
N LEU A 59 -1.26 -13.78 4.62
CA LEU A 59 -2.40 -12.91 4.35
C LEU A 59 -2.80 -12.94 2.86
N VAL A 60 -1.83 -12.76 1.96
CA VAL A 60 -2.07 -12.80 0.51
C VAL A 60 -2.64 -14.15 0.10
N THR A 61 -2.06 -15.26 0.60
CA THR A 61 -2.55 -16.61 0.32
C THR A 61 -3.99 -16.80 0.78
N ALA A 62 -4.35 -16.29 1.96
CA ALA A 62 -5.71 -16.38 2.49
C ALA A 62 -6.70 -15.55 1.64
N LEU A 63 -6.31 -14.36 1.21
CA LEU A 63 -7.15 -13.48 0.39
C LEU A 63 -7.35 -14.00 -1.05
N THR A 64 -6.39 -14.76 -1.57
CA THR A 64 -6.41 -15.32 -2.93
C THR A 64 -6.78 -16.80 -2.97
N ALA A 65 -7.23 -17.37 -1.85
CA ALA A 65 -7.59 -18.78 -1.76
C ALA A 65 -8.68 -19.13 -2.78
N GLN A 66 -8.49 -20.27 -3.47
CA GLN A 66 -9.50 -20.80 -4.38
C GLN A 66 -10.62 -21.43 -3.57
N MET A 67 -11.82 -20.91 -3.71
CA MET A 67 -13.04 -21.45 -3.11
C MET A 67 -13.84 -22.27 -4.16
N PRO A 68 -14.81 -23.09 -3.76
CA PRO A 68 -15.66 -23.81 -4.71
C PRO A 68 -16.36 -22.89 -5.72
N GLU A 69 -16.69 -21.67 -5.30
CA GLU A 69 -17.35 -20.63 -6.11
C GLU A 69 -16.36 -19.84 -6.96
N GLY A 70 -15.06 -20.11 -6.85
CA GLY A 70 -13.98 -19.42 -7.53
C GLY A 70 -13.14 -18.52 -6.61
N ARG A 71 -12.30 -17.70 -7.21
CA ARG A 71 -11.51 -16.68 -6.51
C ARG A 71 -12.26 -15.35 -6.58
N LEU A 72 -12.39 -14.66 -5.44
CA LEU A 72 -13.14 -13.42 -5.39
C LEU A 72 -12.31 -12.23 -5.93
N TYR A 73 -11.06 -12.08 -5.48
CA TYR A 73 -10.19 -10.97 -5.86
C TYR A 73 -8.76 -11.43 -6.15
N GLU A 74 -8.06 -10.70 -7.00
CA GLU A 74 -6.60 -10.71 -7.10
C GLU A 74 -6.02 -9.73 -6.06
N VAL A 75 -4.79 -9.99 -5.61
CA VAL A 75 -4.06 -9.08 -4.71
C VAL A 75 -2.91 -8.44 -5.47
N ASP A 76 -2.84 -7.12 -5.44
CA ASP A 76 -1.76 -6.34 -6.01
C ASP A 76 -0.99 -5.58 -4.92
N MET A 77 0.31 -5.81 -4.84
CA MET A 77 1.20 -5.13 -3.90
C MET A 77 2.24 -4.24 -4.59
N ARG A 78 2.03 -3.89 -5.85
CA ARG A 78 3.01 -3.10 -6.63
C ARG A 78 3.15 -1.66 -6.17
N LEU A 79 2.17 -1.12 -5.45
CA LEU A 79 2.19 0.25 -4.90
C LEU A 79 3.02 0.39 -3.61
N ARG A 80 3.65 -0.70 -3.13
CA ARG A 80 4.56 -0.63 -1.99
C ARG A 80 5.88 0.07 -2.35
N PRO A 81 6.63 0.60 -1.37
CA PRO A 81 7.94 1.21 -1.59
C PRO A 81 8.85 0.35 -2.47
N SER A 82 9.48 0.97 -3.46
CA SER A 82 10.29 0.31 -4.49
C SER A 82 9.55 -0.73 -5.34
N GLY A 83 8.23 -0.74 -5.33
CA GLY A 83 7.40 -1.61 -6.15
C GLY A 83 7.75 -3.09 -6.01
N ARG A 84 7.90 -3.80 -7.14
CA ARG A 84 8.24 -5.24 -7.15
C ARG A 84 9.64 -5.55 -6.60
N ALA A 85 10.57 -4.62 -6.64
CA ALA A 85 11.92 -4.79 -6.12
C ALA A 85 11.98 -4.68 -4.59
N GLY A 86 10.99 -4.01 -3.98
CA GLY A 86 10.92 -3.81 -2.54
C GLY A 86 10.41 -5.04 -1.78
N PRO A 87 10.61 -5.08 -0.44
CA PRO A 87 10.12 -6.15 0.41
C PRO A 87 8.58 -6.18 0.41
N VAL A 88 7.99 -7.36 0.63
CA VAL A 88 6.52 -7.53 0.67
C VAL A 88 5.88 -6.87 1.91
N ALA A 89 6.64 -6.71 2.99
CA ALA A 89 6.28 -5.91 4.16
C ALA A 89 7.41 -4.92 4.45
N THR A 90 7.07 -3.68 4.79
CA THR A 90 8.01 -2.58 5.00
C THR A 90 7.93 -2.11 6.44
N SER A 91 9.08 -1.83 7.11
CA SER A 91 9.04 -1.21 8.43
C SER A 91 8.51 0.22 8.35
N LEU A 92 7.89 0.71 9.42
CA LEU A 92 7.41 2.10 9.51
C LEU A 92 8.54 3.08 9.18
N GLN A 93 9.72 2.88 9.74
CA GLN A 93 10.89 3.72 9.48
C GLN A 93 11.27 3.73 7.99
N SER A 94 11.35 2.55 7.36
CA SER A 94 11.69 2.46 5.93
C SER A 94 10.61 3.08 5.06
N PHE A 95 9.33 2.89 5.41
CA PHE A 95 8.21 3.50 4.70
C PHE A 95 8.28 5.03 4.77
N THR A 96 8.44 5.60 5.95
CA THR A 96 8.49 7.06 6.14
C THR A 96 9.70 7.66 5.42
N THR A 97 10.88 7.06 5.57
CA THR A 97 12.09 7.52 4.89
C THR A 97 11.92 7.51 3.37
N TYR A 98 11.42 6.40 2.82
CA TYR A 98 11.18 6.28 1.37
C TYR A 98 10.22 7.37 0.86
N GLN A 99 9.10 7.57 1.55
CA GLN A 99 8.11 8.57 1.15
C GLN A 99 8.63 10.00 1.22
N GLU A 100 9.55 10.30 2.14
CA GLU A 100 10.16 11.62 2.26
C GLU A 100 11.24 11.90 1.20
N THR A 101 12.03 10.90 0.85
CA THR A 101 13.31 11.11 0.14
C THR A 101 13.35 10.54 -1.28
N GLU A 102 12.60 9.46 -1.57
CA GLU A 102 12.73 8.71 -2.81
C GLU A 102 11.44 8.64 -3.64
N ALA A 103 10.27 8.72 -2.97
CA ALA A 103 8.99 8.54 -3.64
C ALA A 103 8.70 9.66 -4.65
N TRP A 104 8.16 9.26 -5.78
CA TRP A 104 7.76 10.16 -6.86
C TRP A 104 6.38 10.78 -6.61
N THR A 105 6.09 11.89 -7.26
CA THR A 105 4.80 12.59 -7.17
C THR A 105 3.60 11.65 -7.39
N TRP A 106 3.68 10.71 -8.32
CA TRP A 106 2.60 9.77 -8.59
C TRP A 106 2.36 8.78 -7.43
N GLU A 107 3.38 8.44 -6.65
CA GLU A 107 3.23 7.59 -5.45
C GLU A 107 2.54 8.37 -4.34
N HIS A 108 2.86 9.65 -4.17
CA HIS A 108 2.12 10.54 -3.27
C HIS A 108 0.66 10.70 -3.71
N LEU A 109 0.38 10.79 -5.00
CA LEU A 109 -0.99 10.79 -5.51
C LEU A 109 -1.73 9.48 -5.20
N ALA A 110 -1.05 8.34 -5.32
CA ALA A 110 -1.66 7.06 -4.92
C ALA A 110 -2.01 7.04 -3.43
N LEU A 111 -1.18 7.63 -2.56
CA LEU A 111 -1.45 7.77 -1.13
C LEU A 111 -2.65 8.65 -0.80
N THR A 112 -3.12 9.53 -1.70
CA THR A 112 -4.35 10.31 -1.46
C THR A 112 -5.58 9.43 -1.30
N ARG A 113 -5.56 8.24 -1.91
CA ARG A 113 -6.63 7.24 -1.85
C ARG A 113 -6.33 6.12 -0.85
N ALA A 114 -5.22 6.20 -0.13
CA ALA A 114 -4.83 5.20 0.85
C ALA A 114 -5.65 5.31 2.13
N ARG A 115 -5.90 4.18 2.78
CA ARG A 115 -6.57 4.09 4.07
C ARG A 115 -6.09 2.86 4.83
N VAL A 116 -5.81 2.98 6.13
CA VAL A 116 -5.57 1.82 6.98
C VAL A 116 -6.88 1.03 7.12
N LEU A 117 -6.84 -0.26 6.84
CA LEU A 117 -7.99 -1.17 6.86
C LEU A 117 -8.02 -2.05 8.09
N ALA A 118 -6.86 -2.50 8.55
CA ALA A 118 -6.73 -3.42 9.68
C ALA A 118 -5.34 -3.31 10.30
N GLY A 119 -5.20 -3.79 11.53
CA GLY A 119 -3.92 -3.89 12.23
C GLY A 119 -3.92 -3.24 13.60
N GLU A 120 -2.74 -2.95 14.14
CA GLU A 120 -2.56 -2.37 15.47
C GLU A 120 -3.04 -0.90 15.48
N PRO A 121 -3.95 -0.52 16.41
CA PRO A 121 -4.62 0.79 16.35
C PRO A 121 -3.68 1.99 16.51
N THR A 122 -2.66 1.89 17.36
CA THR A 122 -1.73 3.00 17.60
C THR A 122 -0.85 3.22 16.35
N LEU A 123 -0.33 2.14 15.78
CA LEU A 123 0.42 2.18 14.53
C LEU A 123 -0.45 2.71 13.38
N ALA A 124 -1.71 2.29 13.32
CA ALA A 124 -2.68 2.81 12.34
C ALA A 124 -2.83 4.33 12.44
N GLY A 125 -2.97 4.86 13.66
CA GLY A 125 -3.04 6.30 13.91
C GLY A 125 -1.79 7.05 13.45
N GLU A 126 -0.60 6.51 13.71
CA GLU A 126 0.67 7.10 13.30
C GLU A 126 0.84 7.10 11.78
N VAL A 127 0.55 5.99 11.12
CA VAL A 127 0.62 5.88 9.66
C VAL A 127 -0.35 6.87 8.98
N GLU A 128 -1.58 7.00 9.49
CA GLU A 128 -2.55 7.97 8.96
C GLU A 128 -2.15 9.42 9.25
N ALA A 129 -1.56 9.72 10.40
CA ALA A 129 -1.05 11.04 10.71
C ALA A 129 0.12 11.40 9.80
N PHE A 130 1.10 10.51 9.65
CA PHE A 130 2.22 10.69 8.72
C PHE A 130 1.74 10.91 7.28
N ARG A 131 0.82 10.07 6.80
CA ARG A 131 0.27 10.20 5.45
C ARG A 131 -0.36 11.58 5.20
N ARG A 132 -1.18 12.05 6.14
CA ARG A 132 -1.85 13.36 6.01
C ARG A 132 -0.84 14.50 6.01
N ASP A 133 0.14 14.48 6.91
CA ASP A 133 1.18 15.48 7.01
C ASP A 133 2.06 15.49 5.74
N LEU A 134 2.50 14.33 5.29
CA LEU A 134 3.27 14.16 4.04
C LEU A 134 2.54 14.79 2.85
N LEU A 135 1.27 14.43 2.67
CA LEU A 135 0.47 14.92 1.54
C LEU A 135 0.21 16.44 1.63
N ALA A 136 0.03 16.98 2.83
CA ALA A 136 -0.12 18.42 3.02
C ALA A 136 1.16 19.17 2.63
N ARG A 137 2.33 18.67 3.01
CA ARG A 137 3.63 19.29 2.67
C ARG A 137 4.00 19.10 1.19
N LYS A 138 3.94 17.87 0.69
CA LYS A 138 4.32 17.56 -0.70
C LYS A 138 3.33 18.12 -1.71
N GLY A 139 2.04 18.19 -1.37
CA GLY A 139 0.98 18.75 -2.24
C GLY A 139 1.11 20.25 -2.52
N GLN A 140 1.89 21.00 -1.75
CA GLN A 140 2.17 22.41 -1.97
C GLN A 140 3.36 22.66 -2.93
N GLY A 141 4.05 21.59 -3.38
CA GLY A 141 5.18 21.70 -4.27
C GLY A 141 4.84 22.28 -5.63
N ALA A 142 5.67 23.19 -6.14
CA ALA A 142 5.46 23.85 -7.44
C ALA A 142 5.41 22.86 -8.62
N LEU A 143 6.03 21.69 -8.49
CA LEU A 143 6.09 20.66 -9.52
C LEU A 143 4.88 19.72 -9.55
N VAL A 144 4.04 19.73 -8.51
CA VAL A 144 2.90 18.77 -8.43
C VAL A 144 1.93 18.94 -9.58
N LYS A 145 1.55 20.20 -9.93
CA LYS A 145 0.62 20.44 -11.03
C LYS A 145 1.15 20.02 -12.40
N PRO A 146 2.40 20.38 -12.80
CA PRO A 146 3.01 19.87 -14.03
C PRO A 146 3.11 18.34 -14.06
N ASP A 147 3.59 17.71 -12.99
CA ASP A 147 3.72 16.24 -12.91
C ASP A 147 2.38 15.53 -13.07
N VAL A 148 1.32 16.05 -12.43
CA VAL A 148 -0.04 15.52 -12.57
C VAL A 148 -0.56 15.67 -14.00
N ALA A 149 -0.34 16.83 -14.63
CA ALA A 149 -0.77 17.07 -16.01
C ALA A 149 -0.07 16.11 -16.98
N GLU A 150 1.25 15.94 -16.84
CA GLU A 150 2.03 15.00 -17.66
C GLU A 150 1.56 13.55 -17.45
N MET A 151 1.36 13.13 -16.19
CA MET A 151 0.87 11.79 -15.89
C MET A 151 -0.51 11.53 -16.50
N ARG A 152 -1.44 12.49 -16.41
CA ARG A 152 -2.77 12.38 -17.05
C ARG A 152 -2.66 12.21 -18.56
N THR A 153 -1.78 12.97 -19.21
CA THR A 153 -1.52 12.85 -20.65
C THR A 153 -1.00 11.46 -21.01
N ARG A 154 -0.03 10.95 -20.25
CA ARG A 154 0.52 9.59 -20.46
C ARG A 154 -0.53 8.51 -20.24
N LEU A 155 -1.36 8.62 -19.19
CA LEU A 155 -2.43 7.66 -18.93
C LEU A 155 -3.50 7.67 -20.02
N ALA A 156 -3.91 8.85 -20.50
CA ALA A 156 -4.86 8.96 -21.60
C ALA A 156 -4.32 8.37 -22.91
N ALA A 157 -3.04 8.57 -23.21
CA ALA A 157 -2.39 7.97 -24.36
C ALA A 157 -2.26 6.44 -24.26
N ALA A 158 -1.99 5.90 -23.06
CA ALA A 158 -1.86 4.47 -22.82
C ALA A 158 -3.20 3.73 -22.76
N ASN A 159 -4.28 4.42 -22.38
CA ASN A 159 -5.63 3.88 -22.22
C ASN A 159 -6.64 4.78 -22.92
N PRO A 160 -6.69 4.79 -24.25
CA PRO A 160 -7.69 5.57 -24.99
C PRO A 160 -9.08 5.06 -24.60
N ALA A 161 -9.99 5.99 -24.27
CA ALA A 161 -11.37 5.66 -23.90
C ALA A 161 -12.04 4.91 -25.08
N GLN A 162 -12.60 3.74 -24.80
CA GLN A 162 -13.28 2.91 -25.80
C GLN A 162 -14.76 3.29 -25.99
N GLY A 163 -15.24 4.34 -25.32
CA GLY A 163 -16.59 4.86 -25.44
C GLY A 163 -17.00 5.77 -24.30
N ALA A 164 -18.15 6.46 -24.44
CA ALA A 164 -18.67 7.39 -23.45
C ALA A 164 -18.96 6.78 -22.04
N TRP A 165 -18.95 5.46 -21.94
CA TRP A 165 -19.27 4.70 -20.72
C TRP A 165 -18.10 3.89 -20.19
N ASP A 166 -16.87 4.20 -20.59
CA ASP A 166 -15.69 3.55 -20.04
C ASP A 166 -15.46 3.99 -18.59
N ALA A 167 -15.89 3.14 -17.65
CA ALA A 167 -15.85 3.39 -16.22
C ALA A 167 -14.42 3.57 -15.63
N LYS A 168 -13.36 3.22 -16.38
CA LYS A 168 -11.97 3.44 -15.98
C LYS A 168 -11.43 4.80 -16.40
N ASN A 169 -11.98 5.39 -17.44
CA ASN A 169 -11.48 6.60 -18.10
C ASN A 169 -12.50 7.73 -18.19
N GLY A 170 -13.71 7.51 -17.63
CA GLY A 170 -14.79 8.50 -17.56
C GLY A 170 -14.76 9.36 -16.30
#